data_4eeddd1894882f496b1b25cdbe4e2ae2
#
_entry.id   4eeddd1894882f496b1b25cdbe4e2ae2
#
_cell.length_a   1.000
_cell.length_b   1.000
_cell.length_c   1.000
_cell.angle_alpha   90.00
_cell.angle_beta   90.00
_cell.angle_gamma   90.00
#
_symmetry.space_group_name_H-M   'P 1'
#
loop_
_entity.id
_entity.type
_entity.pdbx_description
1 polymer ?
#
loop_
_entity_poly.entity_id
_entity_poly.type
_entity_poly.pdbx_seq_one_letter_code
_entity_poly.pdbx_strand_id
1 'polypeptide(L)'
;MKSVRFRDDGGYTRDGTWENGTIKFCGKSYEVDEVEILPPSNPSKIIATGFNYEDLIDRLDVKTPNRPRLFFKTPNTITSHNKIAEVPAGLSAVYEGEIGVIIGKQCRNVKVGEEREYIAGFTCVDDIAIAEELEDDPGAVRKSGFDTATPIGPVMASMDLVPECPDMEIRINGKVERSTNFSGQLFSMGEILAEITKYITLEPGDIFTTGTPIEPGLVSDGDIVEIYIEGIETLRHGIRLAK
;
A
#
# COMPACT_ATOMS: atom_id res chain seq x y z
N MET A 1 1.25 -6.52 -17.20
CA MET A 1 -0.19 -6.19 -17.31
C MET A 1 -0.63 -5.50 -16.03
N LYS A 2 -1.50 -4.47 -16.12
CA LYS A 2 -2.12 -3.81 -14.95
C LYS A 2 -3.59 -4.24 -14.89
N SER A 3 -3.99 -5.01 -13.89
CA SER A 3 -5.37 -5.39 -13.66
C SER A 3 -6.05 -4.41 -12.71
N VAL A 4 -7.33 -4.14 -12.93
CA VAL A 4 -8.13 -3.21 -12.12
C VAL A 4 -9.45 -3.87 -11.76
N ARG A 5 -9.83 -3.75 -10.48
CA ARG A 5 -11.17 -4.11 -10.02
C ARG A 5 -12.02 -2.85 -9.96
N PHE A 6 -13.20 -2.90 -10.50
CA PHE A 6 -14.08 -1.74 -10.53
C PHE A 6 -15.55 -2.15 -10.44
N ARG A 7 -16.40 -1.22 -10.08
CA ARG A 7 -17.85 -1.39 -10.13
C ARG A 7 -18.39 -0.57 -11.30
N ASP A 8 -19.07 -1.27 -12.22
CA ASP A 8 -19.70 -0.63 -13.36
C ASP A 8 -20.97 0.15 -12.97
N ASP A 9 -21.53 0.90 -13.89
CA ASP A 9 -22.77 1.68 -13.75
C ASP A 9 -24.00 0.82 -13.41
N GLY A 10 -23.96 -0.48 -13.70
CA GLY A 10 -24.96 -1.47 -13.27
C GLY A 10 -24.76 -1.98 -11.84
N GLY A 11 -23.73 -1.51 -11.11
CA GLY A 11 -23.40 -1.92 -9.75
C GLY A 11 -22.65 -3.24 -9.63
N TYR A 12 -22.23 -3.84 -10.75
CA TYR A 12 -21.52 -5.12 -10.76
C TYR A 12 -20.01 -4.94 -10.62
N THR A 13 -19.38 -5.75 -9.76
CA THR A 13 -17.93 -5.83 -9.69
C THR A 13 -17.36 -6.53 -10.93
N ARG A 14 -16.33 -5.93 -11.52
CA ARG A 14 -15.64 -6.39 -12.72
C ARG A 14 -14.14 -6.38 -12.49
N ASP A 15 -13.45 -7.27 -13.22
CA ASP A 15 -11.99 -7.29 -13.33
C ASP A 15 -11.61 -6.94 -14.77
N GLY A 16 -10.99 -5.79 -14.94
CA GLY A 16 -10.56 -5.24 -16.23
C GLY A 16 -9.06 -5.09 -16.33
N THR A 17 -8.61 -4.52 -17.45
CA THR A 17 -7.23 -4.12 -17.68
C THR A 17 -7.14 -2.61 -17.71
N TRP A 18 -6.15 -2.04 -17.04
CA TRP A 18 -5.84 -0.61 -17.09
C TRP A 18 -4.84 -0.32 -18.19
N GLU A 19 -5.20 0.54 -19.12
CA GLU A 19 -4.38 0.93 -20.26
C GLU A 19 -4.43 2.45 -20.45
N ASN A 20 -3.34 3.16 -20.13
CA ASN A 20 -3.20 4.61 -20.36
C ASN A 20 -4.36 5.44 -19.78
N GLY A 21 -4.79 5.18 -18.55
CA GLY A 21 -5.87 5.91 -17.89
C GLY A 21 -7.28 5.44 -18.27
N THR A 22 -7.40 4.42 -19.11
CA THR A 22 -8.68 3.84 -19.55
C THR A 22 -8.78 2.39 -19.06
N ILE A 23 -9.97 1.96 -18.66
CA ILE A 23 -10.25 0.59 -18.23
C ILE A 23 -10.87 -0.19 -19.39
N LYS A 24 -10.29 -1.33 -19.72
CA LYS A 24 -10.79 -2.25 -20.76
C LYS A 24 -11.46 -3.45 -20.12
N PHE A 25 -12.69 -3.76 -20.51
CA PHE A 25 -13.42 -4.93 -20.06
C PHE A 25 -14.41 -5.41 -21.12
N CYS A 26 -14.31 -6.67 -21.56
CA CYS A 26 -15.21 -7.32 -22.51
C CYS A 26 -15.52 -6.48 -23.76
N GLY A 27 -14.51 -5.87 -24.37
CA GLY A 27 -14.64 -5.05 -25.58
C GLY A 27 -15.20 -3.64 -25.35
N LYS A 28 -15.47 -3.26 -24.11
CA LYS A 28 -15.83 -1.90 -23.70
C LYS A 28 -14.64 -1.17 -23.11
N SER A 29 -14.72 0.16 -23.14
CA SER A 29 -13.77 1.07 -22.49
C SER A 29 -14.54 1.95 -21.53
N TYR A 30 -13.96 2.21 -20.36
CA TYR A 30 -14.47 3.12 -19.34
C TYR A 30 -13.38 4.12 -18.97
N GLU A 31 -13.73 5.37 -18.84
CA GLU A 31 -12.85 6.35 -18.19
C GLU A 31 -12.86 6.09 -16.67
N VAL A 32 -11.76 6.39 -15.99
CA VAL A 32 -11.60 6.13 -14.54
C VAL A 32 -12.69 6.82 -13.72
N ASP A 33 -13.11 8.02 -14.14
CA ASP A 33 -14.14 8.82 -13.46
C ASP A 33 -15.58 8.32 -13.71
N GLU A 34 -15.78 7.41 -14.66
CA GLU A 34 -17.08 6.82 -14.98
C GLU A 34 -17.43 5.60 -14.12
N VAL A 35 -16.45 5.08 -13.35
CA VAL A 35 -16.59 3.86 -12.58
C VAL A 35 -16.05 4.02 -11.16
N GLU A 36 -16.51 3.19 -10.24
CA GLU A 36 -15.93 3.11 -8.91
C GLU A 36 -14.75 2.13 -8.92
N ILE A 37 -13.52 2.64 -8.73
CA ILE A 37 -12.34 1.79 -8.57
C ILE A 37 -12.41 1.12 -7.19
N LEU A 38 -12.25 -0.18 -7.17
CA LEU A 38 -12.23 -1.00 -5.96
C LEU A 38 -10.79 -1.36 -5.57
N PRO A 39 -10.55 -1.77 -4.32
CA PRO A 39 -9.24 -2.32 -3.94
C PRO A 39 -8.83 -3.45 -4.88
N PRO A 40 -7.54 -3.55 -5.28
CA PRO A 40 -7.09 -4.55 -6.27
C PRO A 40 -7.22 -5.99 -5.77
N SER A 41 -7.36 -6.19 -4.45
CA SER A 41 -7.67 -7.49 -3.84
C SER A 41 -8.58 -7.33 -2.62
N ASN A 42 -9.06 -8.46 -2.08
CA ASN A 42 -9.80 -8.55 -0.81
C ASN A 42 -8.99 -9.41 0.17
N PRO A 43 -8.00 -8.86 0.85
CA PRO A 43 -7.16 -9.64 1.75
C PRO A 43 -7.94 -10.11 2.97
N SER A 44 -7.61 -11.30 3.47
CA SER A 44 -8.04 -11.76 4.80
C SER A 44 -7.24 -11.08 5.91
N LYS A 45 -6.02 -10.63 5.58
CA LYS A 45 -5.09 -9.91 6.44
C LYS A 45 -4.10 -9.10 5.62
N ILE A 46 -3.56 -8.05 6.25
CA ILE A 46 -2.47 -7.24 5.73
C ILE A 46 -1.34 -7.31 6.75
N ILE A 47 -0.11 -7.57 6.28
CA ILE A 47 1.08 -7.57 7.13
C ILE A 47 1.95 -6.39 6.71
N ALA A 48 2.03 -5.39 7.55
CA ALA A 48 2.88 -4.23 7.28
C ALA A 48 4.30 -4.45 7.84
N THR A 49 5.26 -3.78 7.22
CA THR A 49 6.68 -3.82 7.59
C THR A 49 7.12 -2.43 8.00
N GLY A 50 7.69 -2.29 9.19
CA GLY A 50 8.24 -1.03 9.68
C GLY A 50 9.77 -1.01 9.69
N PHE A 51 10.37 0.18 9.52
CA PHE A 51 11.83 0.43 9.62
C PHE A 51 12.66 -0.48 8.71
N ASN A 52 12.32 -0.52 7.43
CA ASN A 52 12.99 -1.36 6.44
C ASN A 52 13.99 -0.61 5.55
N TYR A 53 14.29 0.66 5.83
CA TYR A 53 15.19 1.48 5.01
C TYR A 53 16.27 2.12 5.87
N GLU A 54 17.55 2.01 5.42
CA GLU A 54 18.72 2.53 6.13
C GLU A 54 18.61 4.03 6.37
N ASP A 55 18.31 4.82 5.34
CA ASP A 55 18.20 6.27 5.42
C ASP A 55 17.15 6.73 6.45
N LEU A 56 16.02 6.01 6.55
CA LEU A 56 14.97 6.33 7.51
C LEU A 56 15.42 6.03 8.94
N ILE A 57 16.09 4.89 9.14
CA ILE A 57 16.63 4.48 10.44
C ILE A 57 17.66 5.49 10.94
N ASP A 58 18.58 5.89 10.07
CA ASP A 58 19.63 6.87 10.40
C ASP A 58 19.02 8.24 10.77
N ARG A 59 18.03 8.71 10.02
CA ARG A 59 17.34 9.99 10.31
C ARG A 59 16.56 9.98 11.61
N LEU A 60 15.93 8.86 11.94
CA LEU A 60 15.14 8.71 13.18
C LEU A 60 15.96 8.30 14.39
N ASP A 61 17.29 8.05 14.22
CA ASP A 61 18.21 7.58 15.25
C ASP A 61 17.67 6.34 15.99
N VAL A 62 17.06 5.42 15.26
CA VAL A 62 16.52 4.18 15.83
C VAL A 62 17.47 3.02 15.61
N LYS A 63 17.45 2.06 16.52
CA LYS A 63 18.29 0.87 16.39
C LYS A 63 17.90 0.05 15.17
N THR A 64 18.87 -0.24 14.30
CA THR A 64 18.68 -1.11 13.14
C THR A 64 18.13 -2.47 13.57
N PRO A 65 16.97 -2.90 13.03
CA PRO A 65 16.39 -4.20 13.35
C PRO A 65 17.25 -5.34 12.76
N ASN A 66 17.33 -6.46 13.46
CA ASN A 66 18.02 -7.67 12.99
C ASN A 66 17.12 -8.65 12.24
N ARG A 67 15.86 -8.32 12.07
CA ARG A 67 14.82 -9.04 11.30
C ARG A 67 13.69 -8.08 10.95
N PRO A 68 12.87 -8.38 9.92
CA PRO A 68 11.71 -7.56 9.56
C PRO A 68 10.81 -7.29 10.77
N ARG A 69 10.46 -6.01 11.00
CA ARG A 69 9.49 -5.61 12.02
C ARG A 69 8.10 -5.67 11.41
N LEU A 70 7.33 -6.66 11.80
CA LEU A 70 6.04 -6.99 11.21
C LEU A 70 4.91 -6.65 12.16
N PHE A 71 3.82 -6.08 11.62
CA PHE A 71 2.59 -5.84 12.36
C PHE A 71 1.37 -6.07 11.48
N PHE A 72 0.22 -6.30 12.11
CA PHE A 72 -1.02 -6.51 11.38
C PHE A 72 -1.75 -5.19 11.12
N LYS A 73 -2.28 -5.08 9.91
CA LYS A 73 -3.42 -4.21 9.60
C LYS A 73 -4.61 -5.09 9.22
N THR A 74 -5.78 -4.73 9.68
CA THR A 74 -6.99 -5.53 9.47
C THR A 74 -7.77 -5.05 8.24
N PRO A 75 -8.60 -5.88 7.59
CA PRO A 75 -9.31 -5.50 6.36
C PRO A 75 -10.22 -4.27 6.48
N ASN A 76 -10.69 -3.89 7.68
CA ASN A 76 -11.47 -2.67 7.90
C ASN A 76 -10.67 -1.39 7.63
N THR A 77 -9.32 -1.45 7.67
CA THR A 77 -8.48 -0.29 7.39
C THR A 77 -8.43 0.05 5.90
N ILE A 78 -8.86 -0.85 5.02
CA ILE A 78 -8.76 -0.65 3.57
C ILE A 78 -9.73 0.43 3.10
N THR A 79 -9.21 1.35 2.30
CA THR A 79 -10.00 2.18 1.39
C THR A 79 -9.37 2.17 -0.01
N SER A 80 -10.08 2.66 -1.01
CA SER A 80 -9.65 2.53 -2.41
C SER A 80 -9.32 3.87 -3.06
N HIS A 81 -8.83 3.81 -4.28
CA HIS A 81 -8.57 4.98 -5.12
C HIS A 81 -9.79 5.91 -5.21
N ASN A 82 -9.56 7.23 -5.13
CA ASN A 82 -10.57 8.30 -5.11
C ASN A 82 -11.57 8.25 -3.93
N LYS A 83 -11.28 7.50 -2.87
CA LYS A 83 -12.04 7.51 -1.63
C LYS A 83 -11.38 8.39 -0.57
N ILE A 84 -12.02 8.50 0.57
CA ILE A 84 -11.58 9.33 1.70
C ILE A 84 -11.07 8.42 2.82
N ALA A 85 -9.89 8.73 3.34
CA ALA A 85 -9.42 8.20 4.61
C ALA A 85 -9.93 9.11 5.72
N GLU A 86 -10.67 8.54 6.68
CA GLU A 86 -11.28 9.27 7.80
C GLU A 86 -10.43 9.10 9.05
N VAL A 87 -9.75 10.17 9.46
CA VAL A 87 -8.93 10.20 10.67
C VAL A 87 -9.84 10.42 11.89
N PRO A 88 -9.65 9.67 12.99
CA PRO A 88 -10.45 9.84 14.21
C PRO A 88 -10.40 11.26 14.77
N ALA A 89 -11.49 11.70 15.42
CA ALA A 89 -11.65 13.07 15.89
C ALA A 89 -10.57 13.51 16.87
N GLY A 90 -10.05 14.72 16.68
CA GLY A 90 -9.06 15.33 17.55
C GLY A 90 -7.64 14.82 17.41
N LEU A 91 -7.37 13.99 16.40
CA LEU A 91 -6.05 13.42 16.12
C LEU A 91 -5.50 13.96 14.80
N SER A 92 -4.17 13.94 14.69
CA SER A 92 -3.43 14.27 13.47
C SER A 92 -2.98 12.97 12.79
N ALA A 93 -2.81 13.01 11.46
CA ALA A 93 -2.34 11.85 10.73
C ALA A 93 -1.13 12.16 9.85
N VAL A 94 -0.37 11.12 9.54
CA VAL A 94 0.75 11.15 8.61
C VAL A 94 0.51 10.13 7.50
N TYR A 95 1.06 10.42 6.31
CA TYR A 95 1.10 9.50 5.19
C TYR A 95 2.43 8.74 5.15
N GLU A 96 2.39 7.48 4.68
CA GLU A 96 3.55 6.62 4.47
C GLU A 96 3.36 5.82 3.18
N GLY A 97 3.94 6.31 2.06
CA GLY A 97 3.84 5.63 0.76
C GLY A 97 4.68 4.35 0.72
N GLU A 98 4.06 3.23 0.30
CA GLU A 98 4.66 1.91 0.31
C GLU A 98 4.28 1.06 -0.93
N ILE A 99 5.10 0.04 -1.22
CA ILE A 99 4.71 -1.02 -2.14
C ILE A 99 3.91 -2.07 -1.38
N GLY A 100 2.69 -2.32 -1.83
CA GLY A 100 1.89 -3.46 -1.41
C GLY A 100 2.14 -4.66 -2.34
N VAL A 101 2.49 -5.78 -1.76
CA VAL A 101 2.74 -7.06 -2.45
C VAL A 101 1.54 -7.97 -2.30
N ILE A 102 0.86 -8.31 -3.40
CA ILE A 102 -0.35 -9.11 -3.40
C ILE A 102 0.01 -10.57 -3.60
N ILE A 103 -0.45 -11.44 -2.71
CA ILE A 103 -0.26 -12.89 -2.79
C ILE A 103 -1.19 -13.50 -3.83
N GLY A 104 -0.63 -14.31 -4.72
CA GLY A 104 -1.38 -15.01 -5.77
C GLY A 104 -1.65 -16.49 -5.48
N LYS A 105 -0.85 -17.10 -4.61
CA LYS A 105 -0.94 -18.52 -4.27
C LYS A 105 -0.71 -18.72 -2.78
N GLN A 106 -1.55 -19.56 -2.14
CA GLN A 106 -1.38 -19.90 -0.73
C GLN A 106 0.07 -20.33 -0.45
N CYS A 107 0.67 -19.75 0.60
CA CYS A 107 2.06 -20.03 0.94
C CYS A 107 2.32 -20.10 2.44
N ARG A 108 3.29 -20.95 2.79
CA ARG A 108 3.76 -21.20 4.15
C ARG A 108 5.19 -21.72 4.10
N ASN A 109 6.07 -21.23 4.98
CA ASN A 109 7.49 -21.58 5.04
C ASN A 109 8.22 -21.36 3.70
N VAL A 110 7.96 -20.23 3.03
CA VAL A 110 8.61 -19.82 1.77
C VAL A 110 10.09 -19.53 2.04
N LYS A 111 10.95 -19.98 1.13
CA LYS A 111 12.38 -19.65 1.20
C LYS A 111 12.69 -18.42 0.38
N VAL A 112 13.70 -17.67 0.82
CA VAL A 112 14.24 -16.55 0.04
C VAL A 112 14.66 -17.05 -1.34
N GLY A 113 14.22 -16.35 -2.39
CA GLY A 113 14.42 -16.72 -3.79
C GLY A 113 13.24 -17.47 -4.43
N GLU A 114 12.27 -17.93 -3.63
CA GLU A 114 11.05 -18.61 -4.12
C GLU A 114 9.84 -17.63 -4.21
N GLU A 115 9.97 -16.39 -3.75
CA GLU A 115 8.88 -15.42 -3.60
C GLU A 115 8.06 -15.21 -4.88
N ARG A 116 8.72 -15.23 -6.05
CA ARG A 116 8.07 -15.01 -7.36
C ARG A 116 7.00 -16.05 -7.69
N GLU A 117 7.04 -17.24 -7.08
CA GLU A 117 6.05 -18.29 -7.30
C GLU A 117 4.71 -18.00 -6.60
N TYR A 118 4.73 -17.11 -5.62
CA TYR A 118 3.60 -16.84 -4.72
C TYR A 118 2.99 -15.45 -4.90
N ILE A 119 3.70 -14.52 -5.56
CA ILE A 119 3.26 -13.13 -5.75
C ILE A 119 2.43 -13.00 -7.02
N ALA A 120 1.25 -12.37 -6.92
CA ALA A 120 0.40 -12.00 -8.05
C ALA A 120 0.86 -10.70 -8.71
N GLY A 121 1.31 -9.73 -7.92
CA GLY A 121 1.71 -8.41 -8.39
C GLY A 121 1.84 -7.40 -7.26
N PHE A 122 1.96 -6.13 -7.67
CA PHE A 122 2.20 -4.99 -6.78
C PHE A 122 1.10 -3.93 -6.89
N THR A 123 0.92 -3.18 -5.83
CA THR A 123 0.00 -2.03 -5.78
C THR A 123 0.61 -0.92 -4.92
N CYS A 124 0.11 0.32 -5.09
CA CYS A 124 0.45 1.39 -4.15
C CYS A 124 -0.34 1.22 -2.86
N VAL A 125 0.28 1.57 -1.73
CA VAL A 125 -0.33 1.61 -0.40
C VAL A 125 0.04 2.93 0.25
N ASP A 126 -0.89 3.52 1.00
CA ASP A 126 -0.60 4.53 2.01
C ASP A 126 -0.84 3.90 3.39
N ASP A 127 0.21 3.73 4.20
CA ASP A 127 0.07 3.27 5.59
C ASP A 127 -0.15 4.46 6.51
N ILE A 128 -1.39 4.99 6.51
CA ILE A 128 -1.73 6.16 7.33
C ILE A 128 -1.62 5.81 8.82
N ALA A 129 -0.86 6.63 9.55
CA ALA A 129 -0.67 6.49 10.98
C ALA A 129 -1.09 7.77 11.72
N ILE A 130 -1.48 7.62 13.00
CA ILE A 130 -1.76 8.73 13.90
C ILE A 130 -0.44 9.32 14.38
N ALA A 131 -0.26 10.64 14.18
CA ALA A 131 0.99 11.33 14.47
C ALA A 131 1.36 11.28 15.96
N GLU A 132 0.38 11.40 16.85
CA GLU A 132 0.55 11.35 18.30
C GLU A 132 0.96 9.95 18.83
N GLU A 133 0.77 8.91 18.02
CA GLU A 133 1.03 7.51 18.39
C GLU A 133 2.24 6.91 17.65
N LEU A 134 3.06 7.75 16.98
CA LEU A 134 4.20 7.26 16.18
C LEU A 134 5.26 6.54 17.02
N GLU A 135 5.43 6.92 18.28
CA GLU A 135 6.36 6.29 19.22
C GLU A 135 5.83 4.98 19.81
N ASP A 136 4.53 4.71 19.66
CA ASP A 136 3.90 3.50 20.14
C ASP A 136 4.28 2.25 19.35
N ASP A 137 3.91 1.08 19.88
CA ASP A 137 4.02 -0.19 19.17
C ASP A 137 3.30 -0.09 17.81
N PRO A 138 3.98 -0.36 16.69
CA PRO A 138 3.35 -0.36 15.36
C PRO A 138 2.08 -1.20 15.26
N GLY A 139 1.96 -2.28 16.05
CA GLY A 139 0.77 -3.11 16.12
C GLY A 139 -0.39 -2.53 16.94
N ALA A 140 -0.24 -1.35 17.56
CA ALA A 140 -1.31 -0.72 18.30
C ALA A 140 -2.45 -0.28 17.39
N VAL A 141 -3.69 -0.67 17.73
CA VAL A 141 -4.89 -0.32 16.93
C VAL A 141 -5.03 1.19 16.75
N ARG A 142 -4.72 1.98 17.78
CA ARG A 142 -4.83 3.43 17.74
C ARG A 142 -3.80 4.09 16.81
N LYS A 143 -2.66 3.44 16.51
CA LYS A 143 -1.66 4.00 15.59
C LYS A 143 -2.12 3.94 14.13
N SER A 144 -2.46 2.75 13.62
CA SER A 144 -2.77 2.55 12.18
C SER A 144 -3.85 1.50 11.90
N GLY A 145 -4.60 1.10 12.94
CA GLY A 145 -5.67 0.10 12.85
C GLY A 145 -7.08 0.69 12.70
N PHE A 146 -7.24 2.01 12.58
CA PHE A 146 -8.54 2.66 12.41
C PHE A 146 -9.12 2.41 11.01
N ASP A 147 -10.43 2.54 10.89
CA ASP A 147 -11.11 2.35 9.60
C ASP A 147 -10.55 3.31 8.54
N THR A 148 -10.36 2.81 7.33
CA THR A 148 -9.83 3.56 6.17
C THR A 148 -8.36 4.00 6.25
N ALA A 149 -7.58 3.55 7.24
CA ALA A 149 -6.17 3.89 7.43
C ALA A 149 -5.21 3.30 6.38
N THR A 150 -5.73 2.54 5.39
CA THR A 150 -4.91 1.88 4.38
C THR A 150 -5.51 2.07 2.98
N PRO A 151 -5.38 3.26 2.38
CA PRO A 151 -5.67 3.42 0.96
C PRO A 151 -4.79 2.50 0.12
N ILE A 152 -5.40 1.73 -0.81
CA ILE A 152 -4.69 0.82 -1.72
C ILE A 152 -5.20 0.92 -3.15
N GLY A 153 -4.33 0.69 -4.12
CA GLY A 153 -4.69 0.65 -5.53
C GLY A 153 -3.87 1.61 -6.41
N PRO A 154 -4.43 2.08 -7.53
CA PRO A 154 -5.72 1.71 -8.13
C PRO A 154 -5.72 0.34 -8.82
N VAL A 155 -4.53 -0.22 -9.10
CA VAL A 155 -4.33 -1.44 -9.88
C VAL A 155 -3.47 -2.46 -9.15
N MET A 156 -3.51 -3.70 -9.61
CA MET A 156 -2.44 -4.66 -9.40
C MET A 156 -1.59 -4.70 -10.67
N ALA A 157 -0.33 -4.26 -10.57
CA ALA A 157 0.66 -4.33 -11.63
C ALA A 157 1.41 -5.66 -11.56
N SER A 158 1.60 -6.34 -12.70
CA SER A 158 2.42 -7.56 -12.77
C SER A 158 3.89 -7.24 -12.45
N MET A 159 4.62 -8.20 -11.88
CA MET A 159 5.99 -8.02 -11.39
C MET A 159 6.99 -7.56 -12.47
N ASP A 160 6.74 -7.88 -13.73
CA ASP A 160 7.59 -7.49 -14.87
C ASP A 160 7.50 -6.01 -15.23
N LEU A 161 6.51 -5.29 -14.72
CA LEU A 161 6.32 -3.86 -14.95
C LEU A 161 7.02 -2.99 -13.92
N VAL A 162 7.32 -3.51 -12.74
CA VAL A 162 7.87 -2.75 -11.62
C VAL A 162 9.36 -3.06 -11.50
N PRO A 163 10.25 -2.05 -11.61
CA PRO A 163 11.68 -2.24 -11.40
C PRO A 163 12.01 -2.77 -9.99
N GLU A 164 13.22 -3.28 -9.80
CA GLU A 164 13.67 -3.75 -8.49
C GLU A 164 13.74 -2.61 -7.47
N CYS A 165 14.12 -1.43 -7.88
CA CYS A 165 14.16 -0.21 -7.08
C CYS A 165 13.36 0.89 -7.78
N PRO A 166 12.02 0.82 -7.77
CA PRO A 166 11.21 1.80 -8.49
C PRO A 166 11.28 3.18 -7.85
N ASP A 167 11.14 4.21 -8.67
CA ASP A 167 10.98 5.58 -8.20
C ASP A 167 9.59 5.76 -7.56
N MET A 168 9.54 6.60 -6.51
CA MET A 168 8.32 7.02 -5.85
C MET A 168 8.23 8.53 -5.76
N GLU A 169 7.05 9.07 -6.02
CA GLU A 169 6.72 10.48 -5.81
C GLU A 169 5.41 10.59 -5.02
N ILE A 170 5.42 11.43 -3.98
CA ILE A 170 4.22 11.76 -3.22
C ILE A 170 3.87 13.22 -3.44
N ARG A 171 2.62 13.46 -3.78
CA ARG A 171 2.05 14.80 -3.94
C ARG A 171 0.94 15.04 -2.95
N ILE A 172 0.91 16.25 -2.41
CA ILE A 172 -0.21 16.77 -1.62
C ILE A 172 -0.84 17.92 -2.39
N ASN A 173 -2.11 17.82 -2.71
CA ASN A 173 -2.85 18.80 -3.51
C ASN A 173 -2.17 19.12 -4.86
N GLY A 174 -1.63 18.09 -5.51
CA GLY A 174 -0.94 18.19 -6.80
C GLY A 174 0.50 18.72 -6.73
N LYS A 175 1.01 19.11 -5.55
CA LYS A 175 2.38 19.58 -5.35
C LYS A 175 3.26 18.45 -4.85
N VAL A 176 4.43 18.24 -5.46
CA VAL A 176 5.42 17.25 -5.02
C VAL A 176 5.96 17.64 -3.63
N GLU A 177 5.73 16.77 -2.67
CA GLU A 177 6.24 16.90 -1.30
C GLU A 177 7.45 15.99 -1.05
N ARG A 178 7.46 14.80 -1.67
CA ARG A 178 8.56 13.83 -1.56
C ARG A 178 8.84 13.19 -2.91
N SER A 179 10.13 12.94 -3.17
CA SER A 179 10.59 12.14 -4.30
C SER A 179 11.76 11.29 -3.83
N THR A 180 11.70 9.99 -4.04
CA THR A 180 12.69 9.01 -3.62
C THR A 180 12.59 7.75 -4.47
N ASN A 181 13.29 6.69 -4.08
CA ASN A 181 13.12 5.36 -4.64
C ASN A 181 13.19 4.30 -3.53
N PHE A 182 12.91 3.05 -3.88
CA PHE A 182 12.91 1.93 -2.94
C PHE A 182 14.28 1.23 -2.83
N SER A 183 15.39 1.95 -3.00
CA SER A 183 16.74 1.45 -2.70
C SER A 183 17.02 1.50 -1.18
N GLY A 184 18.09 0.82 -0.75
CA GLY A 184 18.50 0.85 0.67
C GLY A 184 17.60 0.05 1.61
N GLN A 185 16.85 -0.93 1.09
CA GLN A 185 16.11 -1.88 1.91
C GLN A 185 17.05 -2.72 2.75
N LEU A 186 16.76 -2.82 4.06
CA LEU A 186 17.46 -3.75 4.98
C LEU A 186 17.09 -5.20 4.72
N PHE A 187 15.84 -5.44 4.39
CA PHE A 187 15.29 -6.75 4.09
C PHE A 187 14.58 -6.72 2.75
N SER A 188 15.02 -7.57 1.85
CA SER A 188 14.37 -7.76 0.55
C SER A 188 12.93 -8.28 0.71
N MET A 189 12.11 -8.11 -0.32
CA MET A 189 10.76 -8.65 -0.39
C MET A 189 10.72 -10.17 -0.11
N GLY A 190 11.72 -10.93 -0.59
CA GLY A 190 11.85 -12.36 -0.35
C GLY A 190 12.12 -12.68 1.12
N GLU A 191 12.96 -11.88 1.81
CA GLU A 191 13.24 -12.04 3.24
C GLU A 191 12.03 -11.68 4.10
N ILE A 192 11.28 -10.64 3.73
CA ILE A 192 10.02 -10.27 4.41
C ILE A 192 9.01 -11.41 4.28
N LEU A 193 8.77 -11.91 3.06
CA LEU A 193 7.85 -13.02 2.82
C LEU A 193 8.27 -14.30 3.55
N ALA A 194 9.56 -14.62 3.53
CA ALA A 194 10.10 -15.76 4.26
C ALA A 194 9.87 -15.62 5.77
N GLU A 195 10.11 -14.43 6.35
CA GLU A 195 9.88 -14.19 7.78
C GLU A 195 8.39 -14.31 8.14
N ILE A 196 7.49 -13.67 7.37
CA ILE A 196 6.04 -13.77 7.58
C ILE A 196 5.59 -15.23 7.58
N THR A 197 5.99 -15.97 6.56
CA THR A 197 5.49 -17.33 6.32
C THR A 197 6.07 -18.39 7.27
N LYS A 198 7.06 -18.08 8.10
CA LYS A 198 7.46 -18.91 9.25
C LYS A 198 6.34 -19.07 10.28
N TYR A 199 5.53 -18.02 10.46
CA TYR A 199 4.54 -17.94 11.55
C TYR A 199 3.12 -18.15 11.07
N ILE A 200 2.77 -17.61 9.89
CA ILE A 200 1.40 -17.60 9.37
C ILE A 200 1.35 -18.09 7.92
N THR A 201 0.22 -18.67 7.53
CA THR A 201 -0.11 -18.94 6.13
C THR A 201 -0.69 -17.68 5.51
N LEU A 202 -0.20 -17.30 4.33
CA LEU A 202 -0.82 -16.29 3.49
C LEU A 202 -1.71 -16.96 2.44
N GLU A 203 -2.87 -16.36 2.21
CA GLU A 203 -3.86 -16.79 1.25
C GLU A 203 -3.81 -15.91 -0.01
N PRO A 204 -4.29 -16.41 -1.17
CA PRO A 204 -4.44 -15.56 -2.36
C PRO A 204 -5.25 -14.32 -2.05
N GLY A 205 -4.72 -13.16 -2.44
CA GLY A 205 -5.31 -11.86 -2.16
C GLY A 205 -4.81 -11.19 -0.87
N ASP A 206 -4.15 -11.91 0.05
CA ASP A 206 -3.48 -11.27 1.19
C ASP A 206 -2.39 -10.30 0.71
N ILE A 207 -2.10 -9.29 1.51
CA ILE A 207 -1.12 -8.26 1.19
C ILE A 207 -0.06 -8.21 2.28
N PHE A 208 1.19 -8.02 1.88
CA PHE A 208 2.19 -7.48 2.78
C PHE A 208 2.82 -6.22 2.16
N THR A 209 3.37 -5.32 3.01
CA THR A 209 4.01 -4.09 2.54
C THR A 209 5.51 -4.12 2.81
N THR A 210 6.26 -3.31 2.06
CA THR A 210 7.73 -3.28 2.14
C THR A 210 8.28 -2.21 3.07
N GLY A 211 7.40 -1.46 3.72
CA GLY A 211 7.76 -0.27 4.48
C GLY A 211 7.92 0.96 3.60
N THR A 212 7.97 2.14 4.23
CA THR A 212 8.19 3.41 3.54
C THR A 212 9.66 3.81 3.57
N PRO A 213 10.22 4.31 2.44
CA PRO A 213 11.59 4.86 2.40
C PRO A 213 11.69 6.32 2.85
N ILE A 214 10.61 6.93 3.30
CA ILE A 214 10.55 8.35 3.67
C ILE A 214 10.14 8.56 5.12
N GLU A 215 10.49 9.72 5.68
CA GLU A 215 9.86 10.19 6.92
C GLU A 215 8.37 10.44 6.70
N PRO A 216 7.51 10.01 7.66
CA PRO A 216 6.08 10.31 7.62
C PRO A 216 5.81 11.81 7.48
N GLY A 217 4.87 12.19 6.64
CA GLY A 217 4.47 13.60 6.44
C GLY A 217 3.08 13.87 6.97
N LEU A 218 2.89 15.00 7.68
CA LEU A 218 1.58 15.41 8.19
C LEU A 218 0.60 15.70 7.03
N VAL A 219 -0.67 15.35 7.24
CA VAL A 219 -1.78 15.69 6.36
C VAL A 219 -2.79 16.58 7.10
N SER A 220 -3.56 17.36 6.33
CA SER A 220 -4.60 18.25 6.81
C SER A 220 -5.99 17.84 6.32
N ASP A 221 -7.03 18.32 6.99
CA ASP A 221 -8.42 18.10 6.54
C ASP A 221 -8.64 18.65 5.13
N GLY A 222 -9.16 17.83 4.24
CA GLY A 222 -9.41 18.15 2.84
C GLY A 222 -8.20 17.92 1.91
N ASP A 223 -7.05 17.53 2.41
CA ASP A 223 -5.91 17.20 1.55
C ASP A 223 -6.21 16.03 0.61
N ILE A 224 -5.62 16.12 -0.58
CA ILE A 224 -5.57 15.04 -1.55
C ILE A 224 -4.14 14.52 -1.59
N VAL A 225 -3.98 13.26 -1.25
CA VAL A 225 -2.71 12.53 -1.30
C VAL A 225 -2.65 11.74 -2.60
N GLU A 226 -1.52 11.84 -3.31
CA GLU A 226 -1.24 11.07 -4.51
C GLU A 226 0.11 10.38 -4.35
N ILE A 227 0.13 9.05 -4.49
CA ILE A 227 1.33 8.21 -4.41
C ILE A 227 1.57 7.56 -5.76
N TYR A 228 2.59 8.02 -6.46
CA TYR A 228 3.09 7.42 -7.68
C TYR A 228 4.24 6.48 -7.36
N ILE A 229 4.19 5.26 -7.91
CA ILE A 229 5.30 4.30 -7.89
C ILE A 229 5.52 3.82 -9.32
N GLU A 230 6.78 3.87 -9.78
CA GLU A 230 7.16 3.47 -11.13
C GLU A 230 6.70 2.04 -11.45
N GLY A 231 6.08 1.88 -12.61
CA GLY A 231 5.53 0.59 -13.07
C GLY A 231 4.12 0.27 -12.55
N ILE A 232 3.65 0.96 -11.49
CA ILE A 232 2.26 0.88 -10.99
C ILE A 232 1.46 2.04 -11.56
N GLU A 233 0.35 2.42 -11.01
CA GLU A 233 -0.39 3.65 -11.33
C GLU A 233 -0.46 4.52 -10.08
N THR A 234 -0.82 5.81 -10.24
CA THR A 234 -0.94 6.73 -9.09
C THR A 234 -2.16 6.36 -8.25
N LEU A 235 -1.93 5.99 -6.99
CA LEU A 235 -2.98 5.96 -5.97
C LEU A 235 -3.33 7.39 -5.58
N ARG A 236 -4.62 7.71 -5.55
CA ARG A 236 -5.14 9.02 -5.13
C ARG A 236 -6.24 8.82 -4.10
N HIS A 237 -6.21 9.55 -3.01
CA HIS A 237 -7.27 9.54 -1.99
C HIS A 237 -7.37 10.89 -1.28
N GLY A 238 -8.51 11.14 -0.64
CA GLY A 238 -8.71 12.33 0.18
C GLY A 238 -8.47 12.03 1.66
N ILE A 239 -8.21 13.08 2.43
CA ILE A 239 -8.13 13.05 3.89
C ILE A 239 -9.33 13.80 4.47
N ARG A 240 -9.96 13.24 5.50
CA ARG A 240 -10.94 13.91 6.36
C ARG A 240 -10.55 13.74 7.80
N LEU A 241 -10.35 14.84 8.50
CA LEU A 241 -10.20 14.83 9.95
C LEU A 241 -11.60 14.93 10.57
N ALA A 242 -12.04 13.87 11.29
CA ALA A 242 -13.34 13.89 11.96
C ALA A 242 -13.40 15.02 13.00
N LYS A 243 -14.59 15.64 13.16
CA LYS A 243 -14.80 16.77 14.09
C LYS A 243 -15.26 16.28 15.46
#